data_ef15c16953b29b81e0d8f3fbb19783d2
#
_entry.id   ef15c16953b29b81e0d8f3fbb19783d2
#
_cell.length_a   1.000
_cell.length_b   1.000
_cell.length_c   1.000
_cell.angle_alpha   90.00
_cell.angle_beta   90.00
_cell.angle_gamma   90.00
#
_symmetry.space_group_name_H-M   'P 1'
#
loop_
_entity.id
_entity.type
_entity.pdbx_description
1 polymer ?
#
loop_
_entity_poly.entity_id
_entity_poly.type
_entity_poly.pdbx_seq_one_letter_code
_entity_poly.pdbx_strand_id
1 'polypeptide(L)'
;MLPFLIGILVGLAAMWVCFTRKAHQLKIVEQDKQLLEQEKQIVVEFMHNMVEAVAEGGDREQMFQKIIHAAMLSTGAVSACIFEKRPDDTLKGIAVEGLFPPQRKLPQQNHTKHATRAQFLESILQSETYRTGEGLIGQVAKSKQAQLITDAGNDPRVIQHEDPALEIRSIIVAPVLFKGELLAVLAVANPVDGLAFTATDFSLVESLAEQVGLAIHNSAAMQIQLEKNQIDLDMQLAAKVQGLLLPKDYPSTQQVHFASHYTAAQKIGGDLYDIFPLDETTIGFAIADVSGKGISASLLMAICQTHLRHFAHAHRSPAAVLCAINAAMHKTMQRDMFITMIYAVFDLETEKLTLARAGHEPAYFYDSHSDGSLDVAPLQSPGMAIGMVDAEIFNPNIKDVSIQFGENDALLLYTDGVTECTNHAGEEFSGERLRKILQAHGNESADAIIEHVLKDVNHFSAGIGQHDDLTMIAVKHG
;
A
#
# COMPACT_ATOMS: atom_id res chain seq x y z
N MET A 1 -21.88 -48.71 78.29
CA MET A 1 -21.32 -49.22 77.00
C MET A 1 -22.19 -48.94 75.78
N LEU A 2 -23.53 -49.19 75.89
CA LEU A 2 -24.45 -48.98 74.75
C LEU A 2 -24.43 -47.54 74.12
N PRO A 3 -24.49 -46.43 74.91
CA PRO A 3 -24.48 -45.06 74.31
C PRO A 3 -23.16 -44.68 73.66
N PHE A 4 -22.03 -45.23 74.06
CA PHE A 4 -20.72 -45.02 73.45
C PHE A 4 -20.60 -45.70 72.10
N LEU A 5 -21.14 -46.89 71.94
CA LEU A 5 -21.19 -47.60 70.65
C LEU A 5 -22.12 -46.90 69.64
N ILE A 6 -23.23 -46.35 70.09
CA ILE A 6 -24.14 -45.55 69.21
C ILE A 6 -23.47 -44.29 68.78
N GLY A 7 -22.69 -43.59 69.62
CA GLY A 7 -21.93 -42.40 69.25
C GLY A 7 -20.87 -42.66 68.17
N ILE A 8 -20.15 -43.78 68.29
CA ILE A 8 -19.19 -44.22 67.31
C ILE A 8 -19.84 -44.52 65.92
N LEU A 9 -20.98 -45.24 65.93
CA LEU A 9 -21.75 -45.58 64.76
C LEU A 9 -22.29 -44.32 64.02
N VAL A 10 -22.80 -43.34 64.75
CA VAL A 10 -23.26 -42.05 64.20
C VAL A 10 -22.09 -41.25 63.65
N GLY A 11 -20.95 -41.23 64.32
CA GLY A 11 -19.72 -40.60 63.84
C GLY A 11 -19.20 -41.22 62.54
N LEU A 12 -19.19 -42.57 62.46
CA LEU A 12 -18.78 -43.27 61.22
C LEU A 12 -19.77 -43.04 60.07
N ALA A 13 -21.07 -43.04 60.34
CA ALA A 13 -22.08 -42.71 59.31
C ALA A 13 -21.96 -41.28 58.80
N ALA A 14 -21.75 -40.30 59.69
CA ALA A 14 -21.52 -38.91 59.29
C ALA A 14 -20.25 -38.76 58.49
N MET A 15 -19.18 -39.44 58.86
CA MET A 15 -17.91 -39.43 58.11
C MET A 15 -18.05 -40.10 56.73
N TRP A 16 -18.80 -41.18 56.62
CA TRP A 16 -19.11 -41.87 55.39
C TRP A 16 -19.94 -41.00 54.43
N VAL A 17 -20.96 -40.30 54.93
CA VAL A 17 -21.75 -39.32 54.16
C VAL A 17 -20.89 -38.14 53.68
N CYS A 18 -20.02 -37.65 54.57
CA CYS A 18 -19.08 -36.56 54.16
C CYS A 18 -18.10 -37.01 53.10
N PHE A 19 -17.57 -38.23 53.24
CA PHE A 19 -16.66 -38.83 52.27
C PHE A 19 -17.33 -39.07 50.92
N THR A 20 -18.54 -39.63 50.89
CA THR A 20 -19.29 -39.83 49.60
C THR A 20 -19.68 -38.54 48.94
N ARG A 21 -20.06 -37.49 49.69
CA ARG A 21 -20.29 -36.14 49.13
C ARG A 21 -19.03 -35.55 48.53
N LYS A 22 -17.91 -35.67 49.22
CA LYS A 22 -16.61 -35.14 48.72
C LYS A 22 -16.12 -35.90 47.49
N ALA A 23 -16.28 -37.23 47.45
CA ALA A 23 -15.98 -38.05 46.29
C ALA A 23 -16.87 -37.71 45.09
N HIS A 24 -18.15 -37.41 45.32
CA HIS A 24 -19.07 -37.00 44.26
C HIS A 24 -18.69 -35.60 43.69
N GLN A 25 -18.36 -34.65 44.58
CA GLN A 25 -17.87 -33.33 44.15
C GLN A 25 -16.56 -33.41 43.35
N LEU A 26 -15.60 -34.24 43.80
CA LEU A 26 -14.35 -34.47 43.05
C LEU A 26 -14.61 -35.06 41.67
N LYS A 27 -15.55 -35.98 41.53
CA LYS A 27 -15.91 -36.58 40.24
C LYS A 27 -16.54 -35.58 39.27
N ILE A 28 -17.37 -34.66 39.78
CA ILE A 28 -17.96 -33.57 39.00
C ILE A 28 -16.84 -32.63 38.50
N VAL A 29 -15.94 -32.19 39.38
CA VAL A 29 -14.83 -31.30 39.03
C VAL A 29 -13.88 -31.95 38.00
N GLU A 30 -13.67 -33.27 38.13
CA GLU A 30 -12.83 -34.01 37.18
C GLU A 30 -13.48 -34.16 35.80
N GLN A 31 -14.81 -34.33 35.76
CA GLN A 31 -15.60 -34.33 34.52
C GLN A 31 -15.59 -32.95 33.86
N ASP A 32 -15.80 -31.88 34.63
CA ASP A 32 -15.75 -30.52 34.12
C ASP A 32 -14.35 -30.15 33.56
N LYS A 33 -13.29 -30.62 34.23
CA LYS A 33 -11.92 -30.44 33.78
C LYS A 33 -11.65 -31.18 32.46
N GLN A 34 -12.11 -32.44 32.34
CA GLN A 34 -11.96 -33.22 31.09
C GLN A 34 -12.73 -32.56 29.93
N LEU A 35 -13.93 -32.05 30.21
CA LEU A 35 -14.71 -31.32 29.19
C LEU A 35 -13.98 -30.07 28.70
N LEU A 36 -13.46 -29.26 29.64
CA LEU A 36 -12.68 -28.05 29.32
C LEU A 36 -11.40 -28.36 28.52
N GLU A 37 -10.71 -29.47 28.84
CA GLU A 37 -9.55 -29.93 28.08
C GLU A 37 -9.92 -30.36 26.65
N GLN A 38 -11.06 -31.01 26.45
CA GLN A 38 -11.59 -31.39 25.15
C GLN A 38 -11.95 -30.14 24.32
N GLU A 39 -12.69 -29.19 24.90
CA GLU A 39 -13.01 -27.91 24.26
C GLU A 39 -11.73 -27.18 23.80
N LYS A 40 -10.75 -27.10 24.70
CA LYS A 40 -9.45 -26.47 24.37
C LYS A 40 -8.73 -27.18 23.23
N GLN A 41 -8.79 -28.49 23.17
CA GLN A 41 -8.15 -29.29 22.13
C GLN A 41 -8.79 -29.04 20.75
N ILE A 42 -10.13 -28.98 20.70
CA ILE A 42 -10.88 -28.67 19.49
C ILE A 42 -10.53 -27.27 18.95
N VAL A 43 -10.49 -26.29 19.87
CA VAL A 43 -10.11 -24.90 19.49
C VAL A 43 -8.68 -24.84 18.98
N VAL A 44 -7.73 -25.56 19.60
CA VAL A 44 -6.32 -25.59 19.15
C VAL A 44 -6.18 -26.26 17.80
N GLU A 45 -6.86 -27.37 17.56
CA GLU A 45 -6.86 -28.07 16.28
C GLU A 45 -7.50 -27.22 15.16
N PHE A 46 -8.60 -26.54 15.48
CA PHE A 46 -9.20 -25.56 14.60
C PHE A 46 -8.24 -24.43 14.24
N MET A 47 -7.54 -23.86 15.23
CA MET A 47 -6.52 -22.82 15.01
C MET A 47 -5.39 -23.30 14.10
N HIS A 48 -4.92 -24.53 14.29
CA HIS A 48 -3.89 -25.11 13.44
C HIS A 48 -4.36 -25.21 11.97
N ASN A 49 -5.53 -25.76 11.75
CA ASN A 49 -6.14 -25.89 10.43
C ASN A 49 -6.42 -24.53 9.76
N MET A 50 -6.77 -23.50 10.54
CA MET A 50 -6.98 -22.15 10.06
C MET A 50 -5.66 -21.48 9.64
N VAL A 51 -4.60 -21.62 10.44
CA VAL A 51 -3.28 -21.09 10.09
C VAL A 51 -2.75 -21.73 8.81
N GLU A 52 -2.93 -23.04 8.66
CA GLU A 52 -2.54 -23.77 7.45
C GLU A 52 -3.35 -23.30 6.22
N ALA A 53 -4.67 -23.11 6.38
CA ALA A 53 -5.52 -22.59 5.31
C ALA A 53 -5.15 -21.17 4.85
N VAL A 54 -4.73 -20.31 5.77
CA VAL A 54 -4.24 -18.96 5.47
C VAL A 54 -2.85 -19.00 4.82
N ALA A 55 -1.97 -19.90 5.28
CA ALA A 55 -0.61 -20.03 4.74
C ALA A 55 -0.58 -20.60 3.31
N GLU A 56 -1.54 -21.46 2.96
CA GLU A 56 -1.68 -22.02 1.60
C GLU A 56 -2.17 -21.00 0.57
N GLY A 57 -2.48 -19.77 0.96
CA GLY A 57 -2.95 -18.72 0.04
C GLY A 57 -4.33 -19.01 -0.57
N GLY A 58 -5.14 -19.84 0.11
CA GLY A 58 -6.49 -20.21 -0.33
C GLY A 58 -7.39 -18.98 -0.47
N ASP A 59 -8.32 -19.06 -1.44
CA ASP A 59 -9.36 -18.05 -1.62
C ASP A 59 -10.14 -17.86 -0.32
N ARG A 60 -10.54 -16.62 -0.06
CA ARG A 60 -11.34 -16.23 1.13
C ARG A 60 -12.58 -17.11 1.30
N GLU A 61 -13.20 -17.52 0.21
CA GLU A 61 -14.35 -18.43 0.19
C GLU A 61 -14.01 -19.81 0.76
N GLN A 62 -12.85 -20.35 0.40
CA GLN A 62 -12.36 -21.64 0.95
C GLN A 62 -12.08 -21.55 2.44
N MET A 63 -11.56 -20.42 2.92
CA MET A 63 -11.37 -20.18 4.35
C MET A 63 -12.71 -20.23 5.10
N PHE A 64 -13.73 -19.54 4.61
CA PHE A 64 -15.05 -19.55 5.24
C PHE A 64 -15.70 -20.93 5.19
N GLN A 65 -15.49 -21.69 4.12
CA GLN A 65 -15.98 -23.07 4.03
C GLN A 65 -15.35 -23.98 5.09
N LYS A 66 -14.03 -23.88 5.30
CA LYS A 66 -13.33 -24.62 6.37
C LYS A 66 -13.84 -24.21 7.78
N ILE A 67 -14.18 -22.95 7.98
CA ILE A 67 -14.73 -22.44 9.26
C ILE A 67 -16.08 -23.09 9.58
N ILE A 68 -17.02 -23.05 8.64
CA ILE A 68 -18.35 -23.62 8.87
C ILE A 68 -18.28 -25.15 9.04
N HIS A 69 -17.42 -25.81 8.29
CA HIS A 69 -17.18 -27.25 8.44
C HIS A 69 -16.68 -27.60 9.85
N ALA A 70 -15.70 -26.86 10.37
CA ALA A 70 -15.20 -27.06 11.72
C ALA A 70 -16.25 -26.73 12.79
N ALA A 71 -17.07 -25.70 12.61
CA ALA A 71 -18.17 -25.39 13.51
C ALA A 71 -19.22 -26.50 13.56
N MET A 72 -19.55 -27.09 12.39
CA MET A 72 -20.46 -28.25 12.33
C MET A 72 -19.88 -29.48 13.05
N LEU A 73 -18.62 -29.83 12.74
CA LEU A 73 -17.98 -31.00 13.35
C LEU A 73 -17.91 -30.88 14.89
N SER A 74 -17.56 -29.71 15.38
CA SER A 74 -17.37 -29.50 16.83
C SER A 74 -18.67 -29.47 17.62
N THR A 75 -19.79 -29.09 17.00
CA THR A 75 -21.11 -29.00 17.67
C THR A 75 -22.06 -30.12 17.25
N GLY A 76 -21.67 -30.98 16.34
CA GLY A 76 -22.58 -31.98 15.74
C GLY A 76 -23.78 -31.35 15.02
N ALA A 77 -23.65 -30.11 14.53
CA ALA A 77 -24.73 -29.44 13.82
C ALA A 77 -25.01 -30.07 12.44
N VAL A 78 -26.26 -30.08 12.00
CA VAL A 78 -26.69 -30.57 10.67
C VAL A 78 -26.37 -29.57 9.57
N SER A 79 -26.35 -28.26 9.92
CA SER A 79 -26.05 -27.21 8.95
C SER A 79 -25.43 -25.99 9.62
N ALA A 80 -24.63 -25.26 8.83
CA ALA A 80 -24.00 -23.99 9.25
C ALA A 80 -23.96 -23.01 8.09
N CYS A 81 -23.93 -21.72 8.45
CA CYS A 81 -23.76 -20.62 7.53
C CYS A 81 -22.97 -19.50 8.17
N ILE A 82 -22.14 -18.81 7.38
CA ILE A 82 -21.48 -17.57 7.78
C ILE A 82 -21.97 -16.42 6.92
N PHE A 83 -22.35 -15.33 7.58
CA PHE A 83 -22.87 -14.11 6.96
C PHE A 83 -21.82 -13.01 7.12
N GLU A 84 -21.22 -12.55 6.02
CA GLU A 84 -20.23 -11.49 6.01
C GLU A 84 -20.89 -10.11 6.10
N LYS A 85 -20.34 -9.25 6.92
CA LYS A 85 -20.75 -7.84 6.97
C LYS A 85 -20.15 -7.08 5.78
N ARG A 86 -21.00 -6.36 5.07
CA ARG A 86 -20.65 -5.52 3.94
C ARG A 86 -20.48 -4.05 4.35
N PRO A 87 -19.77 -3.22 3.53
CA PRO A 87 -19.60 -1.80 3.81
C PRO A 87 -20.91 -0.99 3.89
N ASP A 88 -21.98 -1.45 3.22
CA ASP A 88 -23.32 -0.87 3.25
C ASP A 88 -24.15 -1.26 4.49
N ASP A 89 -23.51 -1.83 5.51
CA ASP A 89 -24.12 -2.32 6.76
C ASP A 89 -25.12 -3.46 6.56
N THR A 90 -25.01 -4.19 5.46
CA THR A 90 -25.76 -5.42 5.23
C THR A 90 -24.94 -6.66 5.53
N LEU A 91 -25.61 -7.78 5.72
CA LEU A 91 -25.05 -9.11 5.93
C LEU A 91 -25.39 -9.99 4.72
N LYS A 92 -24.42 -10.71 4.17
CA LYS A 92 -24.61 -11.62 3.04
C LYS A 92 -24.05 -13.00 3.38
N GLY A 93 -24.81 -14.06 3.12
CA GLY A 93 -24.31 -15.44 3.23
C GLY A 93 -23.24 -15.70 2.20
N ILE A 94 -22.06 -16.14 2.67
CA ILE A 94 -20.88 -16.37 1.79
C ILE A 94 -20.41 -17.82 1.80
N ALA A 95 -20.67 -18.57 2.84
CA ALA A 95 -20.37 -19.98 2.91
C ALA A 95 -21.51 -20.69 3.64
N VAL A 96 -21.92 -21.83 3.10
CA VAL A 96 -23.04 -22.65 3.60
C VAL A 96 -22.64 -24.10 3.56
N GLU A 97 -22.95 -24.85 4.60
CA GLU A 97 -22.80 -26.31 4.63
C GLU A 97 -24.07 -26.96 5.19
N GLY A 98 -24.45 -28.09 4.62
CA GLY A 98 -25.73 -28.73 4.90
C GLY A 98 -26.93 -27.98 4.30
N LEU A 99 -28.13 -28.26 4.82
CA LEU A 99 -29.37 -27.58 4.42
C LEU A 99 -29.68 -26.44 5.40
N PHE A 100 -28.83 -25.40 5.42
CA PHE A 100 -29.07 -24.26 6.30
C PHE A 100 -30.31 -23.50 5.82
N PRO A 101 -31.32 -23.28 6.70
CA PRO A 101 -32.59 -22.67 6.30
C PRO A 101 -32.42 -21.19 6.01
N PRO A 102 -32.96 -20.68 4.87
CA PRO A 102 -32.98 -19.26 4.57
C PRO A 102 -33.68 -18.45 5.68
N GLN A 103 -33.17 -17.26 5.95
CA GLN A 103 -33.69 -16.39 7.01
C GLN A 103 -34.83 -15.46 6.49
N ARG A 104 -35.41 -15.80 5.32
CA ARG A 104 -36.61 -15.21 4.75
C ARG A 104 -37.50 -16.30 4.17
N LYS A 105 -38.80 -16.01 3.99
CA LYS A 105 -39.71 -16.94 3.34
C LYS A 105 -39.27 -17.21 1.91
N LEU A 106 -39.20 -18.47 1.53
CA LEU A 106 -38.83 -18.88 0.17
C LEU A 106 -39.81 -18.29 -0.84
N PRO A 107 -39.32 -17.75 -1.97
CA PRO A 107 -40.20 -17.32 -3.04
C PRO A 107 -40.96 -18.52 -3.62
N GLN A 108 -42.27 -18.36 -3.80
CA GLN A 108 -43.09 -19.37 -4.49
C GLN A 108 -42.67 -19.36 -5.98
N GLN A 109 -41.92 -20.37 -6.41
CA GLN A 109 -41.55 -20.76 -7.77
C GLN A 109 -40.10 -20.58 -8.22
N ASN A 110 -39.66 -21.65 -8.87
CA ASN A 110 -38.66 -21.94 -9.89
C ASN A 110 -37.46 -22.78 -9.48
N HIS A 111 -37.69 -24.10 -9.42
CA HIS A 111 -36.68 -25.15 -9.23
C HIS A 111 -35.85 -25.46 -10.52
N THR A 112 -35.84 -24.63 -11.54
CA THR A 112 -35.42 -25.05 -12.90
C THR A 112 -33.96 -24.81 -13.23
N LYS A 113 -33.14 -24.30 -12.35
CA LYS A 113 -31.72 -23.99 -12.64
C LYS A 113 -30.67 -24.71 -11.79
N HIS A 114 -31.04 -25.41 -10.73
CA HIS A 114 -30.11 -26.01 -9.78
C HIS A 114 -30.18 -27.55 -9.84
N ALA A 115 -29.01 -28.22 -9.87
CA ALA A 115 -28.93 -29.68 -9.95
C ALA A 115 -29.32 -30.36 -8.64
N THR A 116 -29.13 -29.70 -7.49
CA THR A 116 -29.48 -30.20 -6.18
C THR A 116 -30.19 -29.15 -5.32
N ARG A 117 -30.92 -29.61 -4.28
CA ARG A 117 -31.60 -28.74 -3.32
C ARG A 117 -30.61 -27.92 -2.50
N ALA A 118 -29.46 -28.49 -2.14
CA ALA A 118 -28.41 -27.78 -1.42
C ALA A 118 -27.89 -26.59 -2.23
N GLN A 119 -27.59 -26.77 -3.51
CA GLN A 119 -27.17 -25.70 -4.42
C GLN A 119 -28.22 -24.59 -4.57
N PHE A 120 -29.52 -24.96 -4.56
CA PHE A 120 -30.60 -23.99 -4.60
C PHE A 120 -30.63 -23.12 -3.34
N LEU A 121 -30.56 -23.72 -2.14
CA LEU A 121 -30.54 -23.00 -0.87
C LEU A 121 -29.30 -22.13 -0.73
N GLU A 122 -28.15 -22.63 -1.12
CA GLU A 122 -26.90 -21.87 -1.16
C GLU A 122 -27.02 -20.64 -2.06
N SER A 123 -27.58 -20.79 -3.25
CA SER A 123 -27.81 -19.67 -4.17
C SER A 123 -28.74 -18.60 -3.60
N ILE A 124 -29.76 -19.01 -2.83
CA ILE A 124 -30.65 -18.07 -2.13
C ILE A 124 -29.88 -17.31 -1.05
N LEU A 125 -29.18 -18.01 -0.16
CA LEU A 125 -28.41 -17.40 0.92
C LEU A 125 -27.31 -16.45 0.41
N GLN A 126 -26.68 -16.80 -0.71
CA GLN A 126 -25.70 -15.94 -1.38
C GLN A 126 -26.33 -14.75 -2.14
N SER A 127 -27.60 -14.83 -2.53
CA SER A 127 -28.31 -13.75 -3.24
C SER A 127 -29.01 -12.76 -2.30
N GLU A 128 -29.38 -13.21 -1.09
CA GLU A 128 -30.09 -12.40 -0.09
C GLU A 128 -29.13 -11.55 0.74
N THR A 129 -29.59 -10.35 1.06
CA THR A 129 -28.90 -9.43 1.99
C THR A 129 -29.81 -9.15 3.17
N TYR A 130 -29.27 -9.18 4.38
CA TYR A 130 -29.99 -8.89 5.63
C TYR A 130 -29.45 -7.58 6.22
N ARG A 131 -30.34 -6.72 6.70
CA ARG A 131 -29.93 -5.49 7.37
C ARG A 131 -29.53 -5.78 8.82
N THR A 132 -28.57 -5.04 9.34
CA THR A 132 -28.24 -5.04 10.76
C THR A 132 -29.50 -4.72 11.57
N GLY A 133 -29.89 -5.63 12.47
CA GLY A 133 -31.14 -5.57 13.26
C GLY A 133 -32.32 -6.33 12.67
N GLU A 134 -32.25 -6.86 11.46
CA GLU A 134 -33.30 -7.65 10.81
C GLU A 134 -33.20 -9.14 11.19
N GLY A 135 -34.30 -9.72 11.71
CA GLY A 135 -34.34 -11.13 12.13
C GLY A 135 -33.33 -11.49 13.20
N LEU A 136 -33.07 -12.78 13.40
CA LEU A 136 -32.13 -13.26 14.40
C LEU A 136 -30.68 -12.89 14.06
N ILE A 137 -30.26 -13.13 12.82
CA ILE A 137 -28.91 -12.84 12.34
C ILE A 137 -28.57 -11.36 12.47
N GLY A 138 -29.48 -10.48 11.98
CA GLY A 138 -29.27 -9.03 12.08
C GLY A 138 -29.32 -8.49 13.51
N GLN A 139 -30.09 -9.11 14.41
CA GLN A 139 -30.09 -8.73 15.83
C GLN A 139 -28.76 -9.07 16.52
N VAL A 140 -28.20 -10.26 16.27
CA VAL A 140 -26.87 -10.65 16.76
C VAL A 140 -25.80 -9.70 16.19
N ALA A 141 -25.89 -9.37 14.92
CA ALA A 141 -25.00 -8.38 14.32
C ALA A 141 -25.06 -7.01 15.02
N LYS A 142 -26.25 -6.56 15.39
CA LYS A 142 -26.47 -5.27 16.06
C LYS A 142 -26.03 -5.29 17.53
N SER A 143 -26.40 -6.34 18.29
CA SER A 143 -26.08 -6.46 19.71
C SER A 143 -24.62 -6.84 19.94
N LYS A 144 -23.99 -7.47 18.96
CA LYS A 144 -22.65 -8.08 19.08
C LYS A 144 -22.56 -9.11 20.24
N GLN A 145 -23.64 -9.79 20.51
CA GLN A 145 -23.74 -10.81 21.55
C GLN A 145 -24.24 -12.11 20.92
N ALA A 146 -23.57 -13.20 21.23
CA ALA A 146 -23.98 -14.54 20.81
C ALA A 146 -25.32 -14.91 21.42
N GLN A 147 -26.11 -15.76 20.74
CA GLN A 147 -27.40 -16.22 21.18
C GLN A 147 -27.56 -17.71 20.93
N LEU A 148 -28.06 -18.42 21.97
CA LEU A 148 -28.52 -19.79 21.89
C LEU A 148 -30.05 -19.80 21.98
N ILE A 149 -30.70 -20.41 20.99
CA ILE A 149 -32.14 -20.64 20.99
C ILE A 149 -32.37 -22.15 20.97
N THR A 150 -32.88 -22.67 22.10
CA THR A 150 -33.13 -24.12 22.31
C THR A 150 -34.48 -24.56 21.77
N ASP A 151 -35.43 -23.65 21.64
CA ASP A 151 -36.78 -23.86 21.07
C ASP A 151 -37.06 -22.81 20.02
N ALA A 152 -36.49 -23.01 18.82
CA ALA A 152 -36.60 -22.07 17.70
C ALA A 152 -37.98 -22.04 17.06
N GLY A 153 -38.79 -23.11 17.25
CA GLY A 153 -40.16 -23.15 16.77
C GLY A 153 -41.09 -22.12 17.39
N ASN A 154 -40.80 -21.72 18.63
CA ASN A 154 -41.57 -20.73 19.38
C ASN A 154 -40.91 -19.32 19.40
N ASP A 155 -39.74 -19.14 18.78
CA ASP A 155 -39.08 -17.82 18.74
C ASP A 155 -39.55 -17.03 17.51
N PRO A 156 -40.18 -15.83 17.70
CA PRO A 156 -40.72 -15.04 16.60
C PRO A 156 -39.65 -14.46 15.63
N ARG A 157 -38.37 -14.52 16.01
CA ARG A 157 -37.24 -14.06 15.20
C ARG A 157 -36.77 -15.09 14.19
N VAL A 158 -37.15 -16.36 14.39
CA VAL A 158 -36.79 -17.49 13.54
C VAL A 158 -37.91 -17.72 12.53
N ILE A 159 -37.54 -17.74 11.24
CA ILE A 159 -38.50 -17.99 10.17
C ILE A 159 -38.92 -19.45 10.14
N GLN A 160 -40.23 -19.68 10.19
CA GLN A 160 -40.80 -21.01 10.05
C GLN A 160 -41.02 -21.30 8.54
N HIS A 161 -40.54 -22.48 8.12
CA HIS A 161 -40.71 -22.97 6.74
C HIS A 161 -41.77 -24.09 6.75
N GLU A 162 -42.55 -24.17 5.65
CA GLU A 162 -43.53 -25.25 5.47
C GLU A 162 -42.88 -26.62 5.23
N ASP A 163 -41.63 -26.61 4.78
CA ASP A 163 -40.83 -27.79 4.53
C ASP A 163 -40.16 -28.29 5.81
N PRO A 164 -40.47 -29.52 6.28
CA PRO A 164 -39.88 -30.07 7.50
C PRO A 164 -38.34 -30.18 7.46
N ALA A 165 -37.74 -30.31 6.29
CA ALA A 165 -36.29 -30.39 6.15
C ALA A 165 -35.59 -29.04 6.36
N LEU A 166 -36.33 -27.92 6.41
CA LEU A 166 -35.85 -26.59 6.71
C LEU A 166 -36.33 -26.10 8.10
N GLU A 167 -36.91 -26.97 8.88
CA GLU A 167 -37.32 -26.66 10.25
C GLU A 167 -36.09 -26.39 11.14
N ILE A 168 -36.07 -25.25 11.81
CA ILE A 168 -35.07 -24.90 12.81
C ILE A 168 -35.63 -25.25 14.18
N ARG A 169 -35.05 -26.24 14.82
CA ARG A 169 -35.45 -26.69 16.21
C ARG A 169 -34.60 -25.99 17.27
N SER A 170 -33.30 -25.90 17.00
CA SER A 170 -32.34 -25.20 17.84
C SER A 170 -31.28 -24.55 16.99
N ILE A 171 -30.83 -23.35 17.38
CA ILE A 171 -29.85 -22.59 16.64
C ILE A 171 -28.91 -21.82 17.58
N ILE A 172 -27.64 -21.78 17.24
CA ILE A 172 -26.66 -20.88 17.85
C ILE A 172 -26.25 -19.88 16.80
N VAL A 173 -26.22 -18.59 17.18
CA VAL A 173 -25.76 -17.50 16.31
C VAL A 173 -24.73 -16.68 17.09
N ALA A 174 -23.51 -16.57 16.57
CA ALA A 174 -22.41 -15.88 17.22
C ALA A 174 -21.83 -14.79 16.31
N PRO A 175 -21.56 -13.58 16.84
CA PRO A 175 -20.92 -12.52 16.10
C PRO A 175 -19.42 -12.81 15.97
N VAL A 176 -18.88 -12.66 14.80
CA VAL A 176 -17.45 -12.73 14.52
C VAL A 176 -16.87 -11.32 14.66
N LEU A 177 -16.14 -11.10 15.74
CA LEU A 177 -15.64 -9.77 16.11
C LEU A 177 -14.12 -9.71 16.06
N PHE A 178 -13.60 -8.54 15.67
CA PHE A 178 -12.20 -8.17 15.88
C PHE A 178 -12.12 -6.78 16.49
N LYS A 179 -11.50 -6.64 17.67
CA LYS A 179 -11.42 -5.37 18.43
C LYS A 179 -12.76 -4.63 18.56
N GLY A 180 -13.85 -5.39 18.71
CA GLY A 180 -15.19 -4.85 18.87
C GLY A 180 -15.89 -4.46 17.56
N GLU A 181 -15.25 -4.62 16.41
CA GLU A 181 -15.88 -4.46 15.10
C GLU A 181 -16.45 -5.79 14.61
N LEU A 182 -17.65 -5.74 14.03
CA LEU A 182 -18.32 -6.90 13.46
C LEU A 182 -17.76 -7.16 12.05
N LEU A 183 -17.23 -8.36 11.84
CA LEU A 183 -16.74 -8.82 10.53
C LEU A 183 -17.74 -9.76 9.85
N ALA A 184 -18.37 -10.64 10.63
CA ALA A 184 -19.33 -11.63 10.15
C ALA A 184 -20.25 -12.11 11.28
N VAL A 185 -21.21 -12.95 10.95
CA VAL A 185 -22.05 -13.70 11.90
C VAL A 185 -22.00 -15.17 11.51
N LEU A 186 -21.62 -16.02 12.46
CA LEU A 186 -21.61 -17.48 12.33
C LEU A 186 -22.90 -18.04 12.91
N ALA A 187 -23.58 -18.93 12.16
CA ALA A 187 -24.79 -19.60 12.63
C ALA A 187 -24.67 -21.11 12.40
N VAL A 188 -25.04 -21.90 13.40
CA VAL A 188 -25.14 -23.36 13.33
C VAL A 188 -26.56 -23.79 13.75
N ALA A 189 -27.16 -24.72 13.02
CA ALA A 189 -28.52 -25.13 13.23
C ALA A 189 -28.67 -26.64 13.36
N ASN A 190 -29.54 -27.05 14.28
CA ASN A 190 -29.99 -28.42 14.52
C ASN A 190 -28.89 -29.45 14.81
N PRO A 191 -28.71 -29.90 16.05
CA PRO A 191 -27.84 -31.04 16.31
C PRO A 191 -28.34 -32.34 15.64
N VAL A 192 -27.39 -33.19 15.22
CA VAL A 192 -27.65 -34.48 14.54
C VAL A 192 -28.48 -35.44 15.39
N ASP A 193 -28.31 -35.43 16.72
CA ASP A 193 -29.03 -36.26 17.66
C ASP A 193 -30.51 -35.87 17.85
N GLY A 194 -30.90 -34.73 17.25
CA GLY A 194 -32.28 -34.24 17.32
C GLY A 194 -32.64 -33.50 18.60
N LEU A 195 -31.72 -33.35 19.56
CA LEU A 195 -31.90 -32.60 20.77
C LEU A 195 -31.68 -31.09 20.55
N ALA A 196 -31.83 -30.28 21.58
CA ALA A 196 -31.42 -28.87 21.50
C ALA A 196 -29.92 -28.73 21.77
N PHE A 197 -29.28 -27.69 21.24
CA PHE A 197 -27.91 -27.33 21.59
C PHE A 197 -27.78 -27.05 23.09
N THR A 198 -26.64 -27.43 23.65
CA THR A 198 -26.28 -27.24 25.05
C THR A 198 -25.53 -25.94 25.29
N ALA A 199 -25.33 -25.57 26.55
CA ALA A 199 -24.46 -24.46 26.93
C ALA A 199 -23.01 -24.67 26.52
N THR A 200 -22.55 -25.93 26.45
CA THR A 200 -21.22 -26.30 25.98
C THR A 200 -21.08 -26.02 24.50
N ASP A 201 -22.06 -26.43 23.67
CA ASP A 201 -22.07 -26.11 22.22
C ASP A 201 -22.06 -24.61 21.99
N PHE A 202 -22.80 -23.85 22.79
CA PHE A 202 -22.84 -22.40 22.73
C PHE A 202 -21.46 -21.78 23.01
N SER A 203 -20.79 -22.15 24.09
CA SER A 203 -19.45 -21.68 24.46
C SER A 203 -18.44 -22.02 23.35
N LEU A 204 -18.57 -23.19 22.73
CA LEU A 204 -17.71 -23.64 21.65
C LEU A 204 -17.87 -22.77 20.42
N VAL A 205 -19.09 -22.50 19.96
CA VAL A 205 -19.38 -21.65 18.81
C VAL A 205 -18.93 -20.22 19.08
N GLU A 206 -19.11 -19.69 20.27
CA GLU A 206 -18.67 -18.36 20.67
C GLU A 206 -17.14 -18.27 20.62
N SER A 207 -16.41 -19.23 21.16
CA SER A 207 -14.95 -19.30 21.11
C SER A 207 -14.44 -19.43 19.65
N LEU A 208 -15.10 -20.24 18.82
CA LEU A 208 -14.78 -20.37 17.40
C LEU A 208 -14.99 -19.03 16.67
N ALA A 209 -16.10 -18.34 16.92
CA ALA A 209 -16.39 -17.06 16.28
C ALA A 209 -15.34 -15.99 16.64
N GLU A 210 -14.84 -15.96 17.88
CA GLU A 210 -13.73 -15.08 18.28
C GLU A 210 -12.44 -15.39 17.49
N GLN A 211 -12.08 -16.68 17.38
CA GLN A 211 -10.88 -17.09 16.65
C GLN A 211 -10.99 -16.81 15.14
N VAL A 212 -12.17 -17.00 14.57
CA VAL A 212 -12.48 -16.64 13.18
C VAL A 212 -12.28 -15.16 12.93
N GLY A 213 -12.71 -14.29 13.87
CA GLY A 213 -12.48 -12.85 13.78
C GLY A 213 -11.00 -12.48 13.66
N LEU A 214 -10.15 -13.10 14.47
CA LEU A 214 -8.71 -12.93 14.41
C LEU A 214 -8.14 -13.45 13.08
N ALA A 215 -8.57 -14.60 12.61
CA ALA A 215 -8.09 -15.20 11.37
C ALA A 215 -8.46 -14.37 10.13
N ILE A 216 -9.70 -13.88 10.04
CA ILE A 216 -10.14 -12.98 8.95
C ILE A 216 -9.28 -11.71 8.93
N HIS A 217 -9.06 -11.10 10.09
CA HIS A 217 -8.25 -9.88 10.17
C HIS A 217 -6.79 -10.12 9.74
N ASN A 218 -6.18 -11.19 10.24
CA ASN A 218 -4.79 -11.53 9.88
C ASN A 218 -4.64 -11.86 8.40
N SER A 219 -5.58 -12.59 7.81
CA SER A 219 -5.60 -12.89 6.37
C SER A 219 -5.68 -11.60 5.54
N ALA A 220 -6.59 -10.68 5.88
CA ALA A 220 -6.70 -9.40 5.19
C ALA A 220 -5.44 -8.54 5.33
N ALA A 221 -4.85 -8.48 6.53
CA ALA A 221 -3.60 -7.76 6.76
C ALA A 221 -2.43 -8.35 5.97
N MET A 222 -2.34 -9.69 5.90
CA MET A 222 -1.31 -10.38 5.11
C MET A 222 -1.45 -10.10 3.62
N GLN A 223 -2.68 -10.10 3.09
CA GLN A 223 -2.96 -9.79 1.67
C GLN A 223 -2.48 -8.37 1.32
N ILE A 224 -2.84 -7.38 2.13
CA ILE A 224 -2.38 -5.99 1.94
C ILE A 224 -0.84 -5.90 1.99
N GLN A 225 -0.20 -6.66 2.89
CA GLN A 225 1.27 -6.67 2.99
C GLN A 225 1.92 -7.30 1.75
N LEU A 226 1.35 -8.38 1.21
CA LEU A 226 1.83 -9.01 -0.03
C LEU A 226 1.72 -8.07 -1.23
N GLU A 227 0.56 -7.40 -1.39
CA GLU A 227 0.36 -6.40 -2.45
C GLU A 227 1.36 -5.24 -2.33
N LYS A 228 1.56 -4.74 -1.11
CA LYS A 228 2.56 -3.68 -0.86
C LYS A 228 3.98 -4.15 -1.22
N ASN A 229 4.35 -5.37 -0.83
CA ASN A 229 5.67 -5.92 -1.14
C ASN A 229 5.87 -6.07 -2.66
N GLN A 230 4.82 -6.48 -3.39
CA GLN A 230 4.87 -6.59 -4.85
C GLN A 230 5.09 -5.23 -5.52
N ILE A 231 4.32 -4.22 -5.12
CA ILE A 231 4.49 -2.84 -5.60
C ILE A 231 5.91 -2.35 -5.29
N ASP A 232 6.43 -2.64 -4.10
CA ASP A 232 7.76 -2.26 -3.68
C ASP A 232 8.87 -2.91 -4.54
N LEU A 233 8.69 -4.16 -4.93
CA LEU A 233 9.60 -4.87 -5.84
C LEU A 233 9.55 -4.29 -7.26
N ASP A 234 8.36 -4.03 -7.78
CA ASP A 234 8.18 -3.45 -9.11
C ASP A 234 8.82 -2.05 -9.19
N MET A 235 8.67 -1.23 -8.14
CA MET A 235 9.34 0.06 -8.04
C MET A 235 10.88 -0.05 -7.99
N GLN A 236 11.43 -1.05 -7.26
CA GLN A 236 12.87 -1.28 -7.24
C GLN A 236 13.41 -1.71 -8.62
N LEU A 237 12.67 -2.52 -9.35
CA LEU A 237 13.03 -2.90 -10.71
C LEU A 237 13.02 -1.71 -11.66
N ALA A 238 11.98 -0.86 -11.59
CA ALA A 238 11.91 0.36 -12.39
C ALA A 238 13.04 1.34 -12.06
N ALA A 239 13.41 1.50 -10.78
CA ALA A 239 14.55 2.31 -10.36
C ALA A 239 15.89 1.79 -10.93
N LYS A 240 16.08 0.48 -10.99
CA LYS A 240 17.26 -0.11 -11.63
C LYS A 240 17.32 0.18 -13.13
N VAL A 241 16.17 0.11 -13.83
CA VAL A 241 16.10 0.45 -15.25
C VAL A 241 16.39 1.94 -15.47
N GLN A 242 15.82 2.82 -14.65
CA GLN A 242 16.10 4.25 -14.69
C GLN A 242 17.60 4.54 -14.48
N GLY A 243 18.24 3.87 -13.52
CA GLY A 243 19.68 4.02 -13.27
C GLY A 243 20.59 3.57 -14.44
N LEU A 244 20.04 2.83 -15.44
CA LEU A 244 20.77 2.52 -16.67
C LEU A 244 20.72 3.66 -17.70
N LEU A 245 19.74 4.56 -17.57
CA LEU A 245 19.55 5.70 -18.45
C LEU A 245 20.44 6.89 -18.04
N LEU A 246 20.71 7.03 -16.74
CA LEU A 246 21.57 8.08 -16.23
C LEU A 246 23.04 7.84 -16.61
N PRO A 247 23.79 8.88 -17.01
CA PRO A 247 25.17 8.74 -17.42
C PRO A 247 26.04 8.27 -16.24
N LYS A 248 26.90 7.28 -16.50
CA LYS A 248 27.87 6.76 -15.51
C LYS A 248 29.26 7.36 -15.71
N ASP A 249 29.57 7.69 -16.96
CA ASP A 249 30.85 8.23 -17.37
C ASP A 249 30.59 9.51 -18.17
N TYR A 250 31.44 10.50 -18.01
CA TYR A 250 31.36 11.77 -18.72
C TYR A 250 32.44 11.84 -19.81
N PRO A 251 32.21 12.63 -20.87
CA PRO A 251 33.28 12.91 -21.84
C PRO A 251 34.49 13.49 -21.11
N SER A 252 35.63 12.82 -21.23
CA SER A 252 36.90 13.29 -20.66
C SER A 252 37.55 14.25 -21.64
N THR A 253 37.67 15.51 -21.27
CA THR A 253 38.40 16.52 -22.01
C THR A 253 39.46 17.17 -21.13
N GLN A 254 40.45 17.83 -21.74
CA GLN A 254 41.44 18.61 -20.99
C GLN A 254 40.92 20.01 -20.61
N GLN A 255 39.88 20.48 -21.31
CA GLN A 255 39.36 21.83 -21.17
C GLN A 255 38.16 21.94 -20.24
N VAL A 256 37.30 20.92 -20.21
CA VAL A 256 36.05 20.97 -19.42
C VAL A 256 35.88 19.70 -18.57
N HIS A 257 35.58 19.92 -17.29
CA HIS A 257 35.30 18.90 -16.31
C HIS A 257 33.86 18.99 -15.84
N PHE A 258 33.19 17.85 -15.77
CA PHE A 258 31.82 17.71 -15.32
C PHE A 258 31.77 16.94 -14.00
N ALA A 259 30.94 17.42 -13.08
CA ALA A 259 30.51 16.67 -11.91
C ALA A 259 28.99 16.73 -11.84
N SER A 260 28.34 15.68 -11.36
CA SER A 260 26.91 15.69 -11.12
C SER A 260 26.55 14.99 -9.83
N HIS A 261 25.39 15.33 -9.33
CA HIS A 261 24.76 14.62 -8.22
C HIS A 261 23.28 14.40 -8.53
N TYR A 262 22.79 13.20 -8.20
CA TYR A 262 21.39 12.82 -8.31
C TYR A 262 20.96 12.01 -7.09
N THR A 263 19.90 12.44 -6.43
CA THR A 263 19.24 11.70 -5.35
C THR A 263 17.74 11.81 -5.54
N ALA A 264 17.09 10.67 -5.79
CA ALA A 264 15.65 10.62 -5.86
C ALA A 264 15.01 10.76 -4.47
N ALA A 265 13.96 11.57 -4.35
CA ALA A 265 13.17 11.72 -3.12
C ALA A 265 12.37 10.46 -2.79
N GLN A 266 11.97 9.72 -3.81
CA GLN A 266 11.29 8.44 -3.72
C GLN A 266 12.15 7.33 -4.30
N LYS A 267 11.59 6.12 -4.46
CA LYS A 267 12.32 4.99 -5.06
C LYS A 267 12.71 5.24 -6.53
N ILE A 268 11.94 6.08 -7.21
CA ILE A 268 12.12 6.46 -8.62
C ILE A 268 11.88 7.96 -8.71
N GLY A 269 12.76 8.69 -9.40
CA GLY A 269 12.65 10.13 -9.60
C GLY A 269 12.07 10.53 -10.95
N GLY A 270 11.65 11.79 -11.05
CA GLY A 270 11.25 12.47 -12.28
C GLY A 270 12.40 13.19 -12.98
N ASP A 271 13.45 13.53 -12.24
CA ASP A 271 14.58 14.29 -12.74
C ASP A 271 15.41 13.53 -13.78
N LEU A 272 15.93 14.29 -14.72
CA LEU A 272 16.86 13.84 -15.75
C LEU A 272 18.11 14.71 -15.69
N TYR A 273 19.27 14.09 -15.77
CA TYR A 273 20.50 14.76 -16.24
C TYR A 273 21.19 13.89 -17.27
N ASP A 274 21.85 14.52 -18.23
CA ASP A 274 22.59 13.82 -19.28
C ASP A 274 23.78 14.65 -19.74
N ILE A 275 24.89 13.99 -20.06
CA ILE A 275 26.13 14.60 -20.53
C ILE A 275 26.72 13.66 -21.59
N PHE A 276 26.81 14.11 -22.85
CA PHE A 276 27.19 13.24 -23.95
C PHE A 276 27.91 14.00 -25.05
N PRO A 277 28.86 13.37 -25.74
CA PRO A 277 29.50 13.97 -26.91
C PRO A 277 28.52 14.05 -28.09
N LEU A 278 28.47 15.16 -28.77
CA LEU A 278 27.75 15.34 -30.04
C LEU A 278 28.61 15.00 -31.25
N ASP A 279 29.89 15.41 -31.19
CA ASP A 279 30.95 15.08 -32.10
C ASP A 279 32.33 15.22 -31.41
N GLU A 280 33.43 15.28 -32.17
CA GLU A 280 34.80 15.32 -31.61
C GLU A 280 35.09 16.64 -30.86
N THR A 281 34.38 17.71 -31.17
CA THR A 281 34.62 19.05 -30.59
C THR A 281 33.44 19.63 -29.81
N THR A 282 32.34 18.91 -29.71
CA THR A 282 31.12 19.47 -29.14
C THR A 282 30.51 18.51 -28.08
N ILE A 283 30.19 19.05 -26.90
CA ILE A 283 29.56 18.31 -25.83
C ILE A 283 28.21 18.90 -25.55
N GLY A 284 27.17 18.05 -25.53
CA GLY A 284 25.83 18.39 -25.09
C GLY A 284 25.62 17.93 -23.62
N PHE A 285 24.93 18.77 -22.86
CA PHE A 285 24.49 18.38 -21.49
C PHE A 285 23.13 19.00 -21.15
N ALA A 286 22.35 18.31 -20.35
CA ALA A 286 21.00 18.71 -19.99
C ALA A 286 20.67 18.37 -18.57
N ILE A 287 19.80 19.19 -17.99
CA ILE A 287 19.08 18.89 -16.74
C ILE A 287 17.60 19.15 -16.97
N ALA A 288 16.74 18.30 -16.41
CA ALA A 288 15.31 18.46 -16.56
C ALA A 288 14.59 17.89 -15.33
N ASP A 289 13.41 18.42 -15.05
CA ASP A 289 12.47 17.91 -14.07
C ASP A 289 11.11 17.68 -14.72
N VAL A 290 10.53 16.51 -14.45
CA VAL A 290 9.22 16.08 -14.95
C VAL A 290 8.17 16.27 -13.87
N SER A 291 7.16 17.08 -14.14
CA SER A 291 6.03 17.28 -13.21
C SER A 291 5.39 15.97 -12.77
N GLY A 292 5.10 15.85 -11.47
CA GLY A 292 4.56 14.62 -10.86
C GLY A 292 5.67 13.71 -10.33
N LYS A 293 5.28 12.56 -9.76
CA LYS A 293 6.22 11.65 -9.08
C LYS A 293 5.94 10.19 -9.44
N GLY A 294 6.93 9.33 -9.22
CA GLY A 294 6.80 7.90 -9.40
C GLY A 294 6.96 7.43 -10.86
N ILE A 295 6.33 6.30 -11.18
CA ILE A 295 6.53 5.58 -12.45
C ILE A 295 6.17 6.45 -13.68
N SER A 296 5.10 7.24 -13.60
CA SER A 296 4.65 8.08 -14.73
C SER A 296 5.69 9.13 -15.10
N ALA A 297 6.25 9.84 -14.11
CA ALA A 297 7.29 10.83 -14.31
C ALA A 297 8.57 10.20 -14.85
N SER A 298 9.00 9.06 -14.31
CA SER A 298 10.21 8.37 -14.76
C SER A 298 10.11 7.82 -16.18
N LEU A 299 8.93 7.40 -16.63
CA LEU A 299 8.70 6.98 -18.01
C LEU A 299 8.76 8.17 -18.97
N LEU A 300 8.15 9.31 -18.61
CA LEU A 300 8.26 10.54 -19.40
C LEU A 300 9.69 11.05 -19.47
N MET A 301 10.42 10.97 -18.36
CA MET A 301 11.86 11.28 -18.32
C MET A 301 12.64 10.44 -19.34
N ALA A 302 12.42 9.12 -19.36
CA ALA A 302 13.10 8.21 -20.29
C ALA A 302 12.78 8.51 -21.77
N ILE A 303 11.51 8.83 -22.06
CA ILE A 303 11.08 9.26 -23.40
C ILE A 303 11.74 10.59 -23.76
N CYS A 304 11.74 11.55 -22.85
CA CYS A 304 12.36 12.87 -23.04
C CYS A 304 13.87 12.74 -23.33
N GLN A 305 14.61 11.91 -22.57
CA GLN A 305 16.01 11.64 -22.79
C GLN A 305 16.28 11.03 -24.18
N THR A 306 15.45 10.09 -24.58
CA THR A 306 15.55 9.48 -25.91
C THR A 306 15.38 10.52 -27.03
N HIS A 307 14.39 11.41 -26.89
CA HIS A 307 14.18 12.52 -27.83
C HIS A 307 15.33 13.52 -27.78
N LEU A 308 15.82 13.86 -26.59
CA LEU A 308 16.97 14.76 -26.44
C LEU A 308 18.17 14.25 -27.22
N ARG A 309 18.60 13.03 -27.00
CA ARG A 309 19.75 12.43 -27.69
C ARG A 309 19.52 12.34 -29.20
N HIS A 310 18.31 12.01 -29.63
CA HIS A 310 17.96 11.93 -31.03
C HIS A 310 18.04 13.31 -31.74
N PHE A 311 17.39 14.32 -31.17
CA PHE A 311 17.32 15.65 -31.78
C PHE A 311 18.63 16.46 -31.62
N ALA A 312 19.41 16.20 -30.56
CA ALA A 312 20.70 16.85 -30.35
C ALA A 312 21.71 16.59 -31.49
N HIS A 313 21.67 15.38 -32.06
CA HIS A 313 22.51 15.08 -33.26
C HIS A 313 21.97 15.72 -34.56
N ALA A 314 20.67 16.03 -34.60
CA ALA A 314 20.04 16.62 -35.78
C ALA A 314 20.12 18.15 -35.82
N HIS A 315 20.23 18.80 -34.65
CA HIS A 315 20.19 20.27 -34.52
C HIS A 315 21.37 20.78 -33.69
N ARG A 316 22.04 21.82 -34.18
CA ARG A 316 23.14 22.48 -33.45
C ARG A 316 22.65 23.47 -32.36
N SER A 317 21.47 24.05 -32.55
CA SER A 317 20.87 25.02 -31.63
C SER A 317 20.14 24.32 -30.50
N PRO A 318 20.49 24.57 -29.23
CA PRO A 318 19.71 24.10 -28.10
C PRO A 318 18.21 24.43 -28.15
N ALA A 319 17.86 25.64 -28.57
CA ALA A 319 16.47 26.05 -28.75
C ALA A 319 15.75 25.19 -29.81
N ALA A 320 16.40 24.85 -30.92
CA ALA A 320 15.82 24.00 -31.95
C ALA A 320 15.58 22.56 -31.42
N VAL A 321 16.47 22.04 -30.59
CA VAL A 321 16.30 20.73 -29.92
C VAL A 321 15.09 20.74 -28.98
N LEU A 322 14.98 21.76 -28.13
CA LEU A 322 13.83 21.88 -27.21
C LEU A 322 12.50 22.03 -27.95
N CYS A 323 12.48 22.80 -29.06
CA CYS A 323 11.31 22.91 -29.94
C CYS A 323 10.92 21.56 -30.55
N ALA A 324 11.89 20.77 -31.01
CA ALA A 324 11.64 19.44 -31.58
C ALA A 324 11.11 18.44 -30.50
N ILE A 325 11.66 18.50 -29.29
CA ILE A 325 11.18 17.68 -28.16
C ILE A 325 9.72 18.06 -27.82
N ASN A 326 9.40 19.35 -27.71
CA ASN A 326 8.04 19.79 -27.43
C ASN A 326 7.07 19.32 -28.53
N ALA A 327 7.41 19.45 -29.78
CA ALA A 327 6.58 19.01 -30.91
C ALA A 327 6.33 17.49 -30.90
N ALA A 328 7.31 16.68 -30.43
CA ALA A 328 7.19 15.24 -30.32
C ALA A 328 6.33 14.81 -29.11
N MET A 329 6.47 15.50 -27.97
CA MET A 329 5.87 15.07 -26.70
C MET A 329 4.50 15.69 -26.40
N HIS A 330 4.26 16.96 -26.80
CA HIS A 330 3.04 17.69 -26.46
C HIS A 330 1.73 16.91 -26.75
N LYS A 331 1.68 16.17 -27.86
CA LYS A 331 0.47 15.40 -28.25
C LYS A 331 0.24 14.14 -27.44
N THR A 332 1.26 13.62 -26.78
CA THR A 332 1.23 12.35 -26.03
C THR A 332 1.16 12.57 -24.54
N MET A 333 1.50 13.77 -24.06
CA MET A 333 1.45 14.13 -22.64
C MET A 333 0.01 14.45 -22.19
N GLN A 334 -0.31 14.13 -20.94
CA GLN A 334 -1.57 14.55 -20.31
C GLN A 334 -1.53 16.04 -20.00
N ARG A 335 -2.68 16.68 -19.87
CA ARG A 335 -2.80 18.15 -19.72
C ARG A 335 -2.12 18.73 -18.47
N ASP A 336 -1.94 17.93 -17.44
CA ASP A 336 -1.32 18.27 -16.16
C ASP A 336 0.15 17.87 -16.07
N MET A 337 0.70 17.29 -17.13
CA MET A 337 2.11 16.89 -17.21
C MET A 337 2.91 17.85 -18.08
N PHE A 338 4.08 18.22 -17.59
CA PHE A 338 5.04 19.07 -18.29
C PHE A 338 6.48 18.71 -17.86
N ILE A 339 7.44 19.17 -18.62
CA ILE A 339 8.86 18.97 -18.33
C ILE A 339 9.56 20.31 -18.38
N THR A 340 10.24 20.65 -17.30
CA THR A 340 11.17 21.79 -17.32
C THR A 340 12.55 21.29 -17.73
N MET A 341 13.28 22.03 -18.57
CA MET A 341 14.58 21.59 -19.06
C MET A 341 15.52 22.75 -19.38
N ILE A 342 16.80 22.59 -19.06
CA ILE A 342 17.91 23.30 -19.71
C ILE A 342 18.64 22.28 -20.57
N TYR A 343 18.88 22.65 -21.84
CA TYR A 343 19.82 21.97 -22.71
C TYR A 343 20.92 22.94 -23.13
N ALA A 344 22.16 22.50 -22.98
CA ALA A 344 23.36 23.29 -23.28
C ALA A 344 24.32 22.53 -24.18
N VAL A 345 25.05 23.28 -24.97
CA VAL A 345 26.09 22.76 -25.87
C VAL A 345 27.35 23.60 -25.67
N PHE A 346 28.45 22.91 -25.39
CA PHE A 346 29.79 23.50 -25.30
C PHE A 346 30.64 23.11 -26.51
N ASP A 347 31.19 24.09 -27.16
CA ASP A 347 32.09 23.95 -28.32
C ASP A 347 33.53 24.11 -27.81
N LEU A 348 34.33 23.06 -27.88
CA LEU A 348 35.71 22.99 -27.39
C LEU A 348 36.68 23.86 -28.23
N GLU A 349 36.39 24.10 -29.53
CA GLU A 349 37.27 24.89 -30.38
C GLU A 349 37.09 26.40 -30.16
N THR A 350 35.86 26.81 -29.93
CA THR A 350 35.51 28.25 -29.78
C THR A 350 35.34 28.68 -28.33
N GLU A 351 35.36 27.70 -27.38
CA GLU A 351 35.11 27.90 -25.95
C GLU A 351 33.75 28.60 -25.71
N LYS A 352 32.80 28.34 -26.59
CA LYS A 352 31.48 28.95 -26.55
C LYS A 352 30.48 27.99 -25.93
N LEU A 353 29.82 28.45 -24.88
CA LEU A 353 28.70 27.79 -24.28
C LEU A 353 27.39 28.39 -24.82
N THR A 354 26.53 27.58 -25.41
CA THR A 354 25.20 27.97 -25.85
C THR A 354 24.16 27.14 -25.13
N LEU A 355 23.15 27.76 -24.52
CA LEU A 355 22.07 27.06 -23.86
C LEU A 355 20.70 27.62 -24.22
N ALA A 356 19.67 26.81 -24.05
CA ALA A 356 18.27 27.22 -24.09
C ALA A 356 17.54 26.63 -22.86
N ARG A 357 16.52 27.32 -22.40
CA ARG A 357 15.75 26.96 -21.22
C ARG A 357 14.27 26.80 -21.55
N ALA A 358 13.69 25.71 -21.15
CA ALA A 358 12.27 25.43 -21.25
C ALA A 358 11.63 25.40 -19.85
N GLY A 359 11.39 26.57 -19.25
CA GLY A 359 10.69 26.69 -17.96
C GLY A 359 11.46 26.24 -16.72
N HIS A 360 12.68 25.75 -16.85
CA HIS A 360 13.51 25.25 -15.75
C HIS A 360 14.12 26.38 -14.91
N GLU A 361 14.65 26.11 -13.72
CA GLU A 361 15.41 27.08 -12.93
C GLU A 361 16.64 27.58 -13.71
N PRO A 362 16.98 28.90 -13.64
CA PRO A 362 18.13 29.44 -14.38
C PRO A 362 19.43 28.89 -13.84
N ALA A 363 20.33 28.46 -14.72
CA ALA A 363 21.69 28.07 -14.32
C ALA A 363 22.47 29.28 -13.77
N TYR A 364 23.30 29.05 -12.76
CA TYR A 364 24.23 30.06 -12.26
C TYR A 364 25.58 29.94 -12.98
N PHE A 365 26.05 31.09 -13.48
CA PHE A 365 27.35 31.23 -14.15
C PHE A 365 28.31 32.00 -13.24
N TYR A 366 29.45 31.40 -12.92
CA TYR A 366 30.57 32.03 -12.25
C TYR A 366 31.58 32.51 -13.30
N ASP A 367 31.75 33.83 -13.43
CA ASP A 367 32.70 34.47 -14.33
C ASP A 367 33.99 34.80 -13.57
N SER A 368 35.05 34.03 -13.85
CA SER A 368 36.36 34.17 -13.19
C SER A 368 37.09 35.45 -13.60
N HIS A 369 36.67 36.12 -14.67
CA HIS A 369 37.34 37.30 -15.27
C HIS A 369 36.65 38.61 -14.92
N SER A 370 35.57 38.59 -14.14
CA SER A 370 34.86 39.80 -13.75
C SER A 370 35.68 40.65 -12.77
N ASP A 371 35.62 41.95 -12.93
CA ASP A 371 36.38 42.95 -12.09
C ASP A 371 35.94 43.00 -10.63
N GLY A 372 35.44 41.93 -10.04
CA GLY A 372 35.19 41.77 -8.62
C GLY A 372 33.83 42.27 -8.11
N SER A 373 32.89 42.67 -9.00
CA SER A 373 31.61 43.20 -8.52
C SER A 373 30.43 42.23 -8.56
N LEU A 374 30.47 41.16 -9.35
CA LEU A 374 29.44 40.11 -9.38
C LEU A 374 29.96 38.85 -10.09
N ASP A 375 30.60 37.99 -9.34
CA ASP A 375 31.22 36.80 -9.91
C ASP A 375 30.18 35.71 -10.28
N VAL A 376 28.93 35.83 -9.83
CA VAL A 376 27.87 34.81 -10.08
C VAL A 376 26.58 35.47 -10.54
N ALA A 377 26.13 35.14 -11.75
CA ALA A 377 24.88 35.63 -12.33
C ALA A 377 23.99 34.46 -12.82
N PRO A 378 22.67 34.56 -12.70
CA PRO A 378 21.77 33.62 -13.34
C PRO A 378 21.75 33.85 -14.84
N LEU A 379 21.94 32.81 -15.63
CA LEU A 379 21.80 32.86 -17.09
C LEU A 379 20.33 32.91 -17.49
N GLN A 380 19.84 34.11 -17.74
CA GLN A 380 18.45 34.34 -18.12
C GLN A 380 18.20 33.96 -19.56
N SER A 381 17.33 32.98 -19.79
CA SER A 381 16.80 32.62 -21.09
C SER A 381 15.27 32.50 -20.99
N PRO A 382 14.51 33.13 -21.89
CA PRO A 382 13.06 32.95 -21.89
C PRO A 382 12.70 31.51 -22.23
N GLY A 383 11.60 31.01 -21.70
CA GLY A 383 11.15 29.66 -21.99
C GLY A 383 9.94 29.25 -21.22
N MET A 384 9.19 28.31 -21.79
CA MET A 384 8.02 27.65 -21.22
C MET A 384 8.32 26.16 -21.07
N ALA A 385 7.70 25.48 -20.12
CA ALA A 385 7.92 24.04 -19.95
C ALA A 385 7.40 23.24 -21.17
N ILE A 386 8.12 22.18 -21.51
CA ILE A 386 7.79 21.25 -22.58
C ILE A 386 6.46 20.56 -22.26
N GLY A 387 5.59 20.41 -23.26
CA GLY A 387 4.30 19.77 -23.13
C GLY A 387 3.15 20.68 -22.73
N MET A 388 3.41 21.87 -22.16
CA MET A 388 2.35 22.81 -21.71
C MET A 388 1.54 23.41 -22.86
N VAL A 389 2.20 23.74 -23.96
CA VAL A 389 1.59 24.43 -25.09
C VAL A 389 2.08 23.86 -26.43
N ASP A 390 1.31 24.11 -27.48
CA ASP A 390 1.67 23.68 -28.81
C ASP A 390 2.91 24.44 -29.37
N ALA A 391 3.41 23.96 -30.51
CA ALA A 391 4.62 24.54 -31.14
C ALA A 391 4.45 25.99 -31.57
N GLU A 392 3.23 26.45 -31.88
CA GLU A 392 2.97 27.82 -32.33
C GLU A 392 3.23 28.83 -31.20
N ILE A 393 2.90 28.42 -29.95
CA ILE A 393 3.15 29.25 -28.78
C ILE A 393 4.54 28.98 -28.20
N PHE A 394 4.99 27.71 -28.19
CA PHE A 394 6.27 27.31 -27.58
C PHE A 394 7.48 27.89 -28.31
N ASN A 395 7.57 27.69 -29.66
CA ASN A 395 8.78 27.99 -30.42
C ASN A 395 9.22 29.46 -30.34
N PRO A 396 8.33 30.47 -30.41
CA PRO A 396 8.75 31.88 -30.33
C PRO A 396 9.34 32.26 -28.96
N ASN A 397 9.03 31.48 -27.92
CA ASN A 397 9.44 31.74 -26.54
C ASN A 397 10.72 31.00 -26.13
N ILE A 398 11.27 30.13 -26.97
CA ILE A 398 12.54 29.43 -26.71
C ILE A 398 13.65 30.08 -27.50
N LYS A 399 14.74 30.49 -26.85
CA LYS A 399 15.87 31.20 -27.52
C LYS A 399 17.19 30.68 -26.96
N ASP A 400 18.17 30.61 -27.90
CA ASP A 400 19.56 30.38 -27.53
C ASP A 400 20.15 31.61 -26.85
N VAL A 401 20.87 31.35 -25.75
CA VAL A 401 21.76 32.32 -25.10
C VAL A 401 23.17 31.76 -25.15
N SER A 402 24.11 32.58 -25.62
CA SER A 402 25.50 32.16 -25.75
C SER A 402 26.40 33.07 -24.93
N ILE A 403 27.38 32.46 -24.28
CA ILE A 403 28.45 33.13 -23.52
C ILE A 403 29.79 32.57 -23.94
N GLN A 404 30.85 33.36 -23.76
CA GLN A 404 32.21 32.84 -23.76
C GLN A 404 32.41 32.14 -22.41
N PHE A 405 32.90 30.91 -22.42
CA PHE A 405 33.13 30.11 -21.23
C PHE A 405 34.64 29.84 -21.14
N GLY A 406 35.32 30.78 -20.49
CA GLY A 406 36.79 30.82 -20.47
C GLY A 406 37.40 29.98 -19.33
N GLU A 407 38.73 30.01 -19.29
CA GLU A 407 39.51 29.29 -18.26
C GLU A 407 39.10 29.75 -16.85
N ASN A 408 38.92 28.79 -15.94
CA ASN A 408 38.43 28.97 -14.58
C ASN A 408 36.98 29.42 -14.42
N ASP A 409 36.18 29.52 -15.48
CA ASP A 409 34.75 29.74 -15.37
C ASP A 409 34.03 28.47 -14.89
N ALA A 410 32.89 28.66 -14.24
CA ALA A 410 32.05 27.55 -13.78
C ALA A 410 30.56 27.81 -14.07
N LEU A 411 29.84 26.72 -14.32
CA LEU A 411 28.40 26.74 -14.49
C LEU A 411 27.76 25.70 -13.55
N LEU A 412 26.69 26.09 -12.85
CA LEU A 412 25.91 25.21 -12.01
C LEU A 412 24.47 25.17 -12.50
N LEU A 413 24.03 23.98 -12.91
CA LEU A 413 22.64 23.64 -13.20
C LEU A 413 22.08 22.85 -12.02
N TYR A 414 20.82 23.04 -11.71
CA TYR A 414 20.17 22.39 -10.56
C TYR A 414 18.66 22.31 -10.75
N THR A 415 18.01 21.33 -10.13
CA THR A 415 16.55 21.25 -10.05
C THR A 415 16.04 21.93 -8.77
N ASP A 416 14.75 22.23 -8.72
CA ASP A 416 14.09 22.92 -7.61
C ASP A 416 14.22 22.18 -6.28
N GLY A 417 14.38 20.83 -6.29
CA GLY A 417 14.66 20.06 -5.09
C GLY A 417 15.89 20.51 -4.29
N VAL A 418 16.83 21.27 -4.93
CA VAL A 418 17.94 21.92 -4.23
C VAL A 418 17.48 23.17 -3.50
N THR A 419 16.74 24.03 -4.17
CA THR A 419 16.35 25.37 -3.66
C THR A 419 15.11 25.35 -2.79
N GLU A 420 14.21 24.41 -3.00
CA GLU A 420 12.99 24.18 -2.22
C GLU A 420 13.20 23.27 -1.00
N CYS A 421 14.43 22.73 -0.81
CA CYS A 421 14.78 22.00 0.40
C CYS A 421 14.46 22.85 1.65
N THR A 422 13.70 22.28 2.60
CA THR A 422 13.22 23.02 3.77
C THR A 422 13.95 22.65 5.07
N ASN A 423 14.02 23.61 5.99
CA ASN A 423 14.49 23.39 7.36
C ASN A 423 13.31 23.15 8.32
N HIS A 424 13.60 22.90 9.60
CA HIS A 424 12.58 22.69 10.64
C HIS A 424 11.65 23.90 10.89
N ALA A 425 12.02 25.09 10.44
CA ALA A 425 11.17 26.27 10.51
C ALA A 425 10.26 26.41 9.28
N GLY A 426 10.39 25.53 8.27
CA GLY A 426 9.66 25.60 7.00
C GLY A 426 10.22 26.64 6.04
N GLU A 427 11.44 27.14 6.26
CA GLU A 427 12.12 28.04 5.34
C GLU A 427 12.79 27.23 4.22
N GLU A 428 12.76 27.75 2.98
CA GLU A 428 13.44 27.15 1.83
C GLU A 428 14.93 27.50 1.81
N PHE A 429 15.75 26.61 1.24
CA PHE A 429 17.19 26.85 1.05
C PHE A 429 17.44 28.05 0.15
N SER A 430 16.71 28.19 -0.91
CA SER A 430 16.66 29.27 -1.89
C SER A 430 17.88 29.41 -2.79
N GLY A 431 17.63 29.94 -4.00
CA GLY A 431 18.69 30.22 -5.00
C GLY A 431 19.75 31.22 -4.55
N GLU A 432 19.42 32.10 -3.56
CA GLU A 432 20.40 33.05 -3.03
C GLU A 432 21.51 32.37 -2.22
N ARG A 433 21.18 31.34 -1.43
CA ARG A 433 22.20 30.55 -0.72
C ARG A 433 23.06 29.79 -1.72
N LEU A 434 22.46 29.17 -2.74
CA LEU A 434 23.16 28.46 -3.79
C LEU A 434 24.14 29.38 -4.54
N ARG A 435 23.69 30.59 -4.88
CA ARG A 435 24.53 31.63 -5.49
C ARG A 435 25.75 32.00 -4.62
N LYS A 436 25.56 32.16 -3.31
CA LYS A 436 26.65 32.47 -2.38
C LYS A 436 27.69 31.35 -2.28
N ILE A 437 27.26 30.11 -2.34
CA ILE A 437 28.18 28.95 -2.36
C ILE A 437 29.01 28.96 -3.62
N LEU A 438 28.38 29.14 -4.79
CA LEU A 438 29.11 29.21 -6.06
C LEU A 438 30.06 30.43 -6.11
N GLN A 439 29.68 31.57 -5.49
CA GLN A 439 30.54 32.75 -5.37
C GLN A 439 31.78 32.47 -4.50
N ALA A 440 31.64 31.67 -3.45
CA ALA A 440 32.75 31.34 -2.56
C ALA A 440 33.67 30.24 -3.14
N HIS A 441 33.12 29.30 -3.91
CA HIS A 441 33.80 28.07 -4.32
C HIS A 441 33.86 27.86 -5.86
N GLY A 442 33.40 28.82 -6.67
CA GLY A 442 33.34 28.68 -8.13
C GLY A 442 34.71 28.53 -8.81
N ASN A 443 35.80 28.91 -8.13
CA ASN A 443 37.16 28.71 -8.59
C ASN A 443 37.72 27.28 -8.32
N GLU A 444 36.99 26.46 -7.55
CA GLU A 444 37.38 25.09 -7.23
C GLU A 444 36.95 24.11 -8.34
N SER A 445 37.25 22.83 -8.19
CA SER A 445 36.85 21.79 -9.16
C SER A 445 35.33 21.60 -9.17
N ALA A 446 34.80 21.05 -10.28
CA ALA A 446 33.38 20.73 -10.40
C ALA A 446 32.87 19.81 -9.25
N ASP A 447 33.67 18.81 -8.86
CA ASP A 447 33.35 17.92 -7.75
C ASP A 447 33.29 18.67 -6.41
N ALA A 448 34.24 19.58 -6.15
CA ALA A 448 34.26 20.37 -4.92
C ALA A 448 33.03 21.32 -4.84
N ILE A 449 32.62 21.92 -5.95
CA ILE A 449 31.40 22.74 -6.01
C ILE A 449 30.17 21.92 -5.59
N ILE A 450 30.01 20.73 -6.16
CA ILE A 450 28.89 19.81 -5.79
C ILE A 450 28.96 19.45 -4.31
N GLU A 451 30.14 19.08 -3.79
CA GLU A 451 30.31 18.71 -2.37
C GLU A 451 29.93 19.86 -1.42
N HIS A 452 30.33 21.10 -1.73
CA HIS A 452 29.97 22.25 -0.92
C HIS A 452 28.46 22.50 -0.91
N VAL A 453 27.79 22.41 -2.07
CA VAL A 453 26.33 22.55 -2.14
C VAL A 453 25.65 21.46 -1.30
N LEU A 454 26.04 20.19 -1.47
CA LEU A 454 25.46 19.09 -0.72
C LEU A 454 25.66 19.22 0.78
N LYS A 455 26.83 19.63 1.21
CA LYS A 455 27.12 19.85 2.63
C LYS A 455 26.21 20.92 3.23
N ASP A 456 26.04 22.03 2.53
CA ASP A 456 25.22 23.15 3.02
C ASP A 456 23.73 22.80 2.97
N VAL A 457 23.23 22.12 1.94
CA VAL A 457 21.85 21.61 1.85
C VAL A 457 21.56 20.64 3.00
N ASN A 458 22.44 19.66 3.23
CA ASN A 458 22.29 18.68 4.30
C ASN A 458 22.33 19.34 5.71
N HIS A 459 23.18 20.36 5.89
CA HIS A 459 23.24 21.11 7.15
C HIS A 459 21.98 21.93 7.37
N PHE A 460 21.45 22.54 6.32
CA PHE A 460 20.24 23.36 6.38
C PHE A 460 18.98 22.53 6.65
N SER A 461 18.83 21.38 5.99
CA SER A 461 17.69 20.49 6.19
C SER A 461 17.73 19.77 7.57
N ALA A 462 18.91 19.69 8.19
CA ALA A 462 19.11 19.07 9.52
C ALA A 462 18.43 17.73 9.71
N GLY A 463 18.39 16.89 8.63
CA GLY A 463 17.82 15.53 8.64
C GLY A 463 16.32 15.46 8.35
N ILE A 464 15.68 16.54 7.90
CA ILE A 464 14.35 16.47 7.30
C ILE A 464 14.45 15.65 6.02
N GLY A 465 13.50 14.73 5.81
CA GLY A 465 13.43 13.93 4.59
C GLY A 465 13.26 14.82 3.35
N GLN A 466 13.96 14.47 2.29
CA GLN A 466 13.89 15.15 1.00
C GLN A 466 12.47 15.04 0.41
N HIS A 467 11.91 16.16 -0.02
CA HIS A 467 10.55 16.24 -0.56
C HIS A 467 10.50 16.10 -2.08
N ASP A 468 11.57 16.52 -2.79
CA ASP A 468 11.71 16.39 -4.24
C ASP A 468 13.08 15.87 -4.66
N ASP A 469 13.20 15.42 -5.91
CA ASP A 469 14.44 14.90 -6.45
C ASP A 469 15.51 16.01 -6.44
N LEU A 470 16.73 15.69 -6.07
CA LEU A 470 17.84 16.61 -5.97
C LEU A 470 18.86 16.28 -7.05
N THR A 471 18.91 17.13 -8.06
CA THR A 471 19.81 16.94 -9.22
C THR A 471 20.64 18.19 -9.46
N MET A 472 21.93 17.99 -9.69
CA MET A 472 22.87 19.09 -10.02
C MET A 472 23.88 18.63 -11.06
N ILE A 473 24.30 19.57 -11.88
CA ILE A 473 25.48 19.44 -12.78
C ILE A 473 26.36 20.66 -12.55
N ALA A 474 27.60 20.44 -12.18
CA ALA A 474 28.65 21.46 -12.20
C ALA A 474 29.54 21.25 -13.44
N VAL A 475 29.81 22.32 -14.17
CA VAL A 475 30.71 22.36 -15.32
C VAL A 475 31.83 23.33 -14.99
N LYS A 476 33.07 22.90 -15.12
CA LYS A 476 34.26 23.70 -14.83
C LYS A 476 35.20 23.70 -16.03
N HIS A 477 35.55 24.88 -16.50
CA HIS A 477 36.63 25.05 -17.47
C HIS A 477 37.97 25.10 -16.73
N GLY A 478 38.92 24.23 -17.09
CA GLY A 478 40.20 24.11 -16.40
C GLY A 478 41.38 24.04 -17.27
#